data_39db1b4d03df38960d9a90739d9049e1
#
_entry.id   39db1b4d03df38960d9a90739d9049e1
#
_cell.length_a   1.000
_cell.length_b   1.000
_cell.length_c   1.000
_cell.angle_alpha   90.00
_cell.angle_beta   90.00
_cell.angle_gamma   90.00
#
_symmetry.space_group_name_H-M   'P 1'
#
loop_
_entity.id
_entity.type
_entity.pdbx_description
1 polymer ?
#
loop_
_entity_poly.entity_id
_entity_poly.type
_entity_poly.pdbx_seq_one_letter_code
_entity_poly.pdbx_strand_id
1 'polypeptide(L)'
;MYYIVYSSITFATGIKNKFRYDSARITVIHTPSKISGASCSYSLKVKSYEKALEIIKASEEYGVAIRGLYKETAENEFEEITY
;
A
#
# COMPACT_ATOMS: atom_id res chain seq x y z
N MET A 1 -9.27 -2.00 6.13
CA MET A 1 -7.92 -1.50 5.81
C MET A 1 -7.51 -1.92 4.42
N TYR A 2 -6.74 -1.09 3.77
CA TYR A 2 -6.24 -1.34 2.42
C TYR A 2 -4.73 -1.30 2.46
N TYR A 3 -4.12 -2.14 1.63
CA TYR A 3 -2.65 -2.31 1.61
C TYR A 3 -2.18 -2.15 0.17
N ILE A 4 -1.30 -1.17 -0.05
CA ILE A 4 -0.65 -0.98 -1.35
C ILE A 4 0.75 -1.56 -1.21
N VAL A 5 1.06 -2.59 -1.99
CA VAL A 5 2.28 -3.37 -1.83
C VAL A 5 3.37 -2.87 -2.75
N TYR A 6 4.55 -2.62 -2.19
CA TYR A 6 5.74 -2.17 -2.92
C TYR A 6 6.86 -3.19 -2.75
N SER A 7 7.78 -3.19 -3.70
CA SER A 7 8.91 -4.13 -3.65
C SER A 7 10.00 -3.73 -2.67
N SER A 8 10.04 -2.49 -2.21
CA SER A 8 11.06 -2.04 -1.27
C SER A 8 10.54 -0.97 -0.33
N ILE A 9 11.22 -0.86 0.82
CA ILE A 9 10.87 0.18 1.80
C ILE A 9 11.17 1.57 1.24
N THR A 10 12.16 1.69 0.38
CA THR A 10 12.50 2.97 -0.22
C THR A 10 11.35 3.52 -1.04
N PHE A 11 10.73 2.68 -1.86
CA PHE A 11 9.59 3.08 -2.66
C PHE A 11 8.39 3.42 -1.78
N ALA A 12 8.08 2.56 -0.81
CA ALA A 12 6.94 2.80 0.10
C ALA A 12 7.12 4.11 0.86
N THR A 13 8.29 4.34 1.43
CA THR A 13 8.58 5.54 2.20
C THR A 13 8.56 6.79 1.31
N GLY A 14 9.10 6.68 0.12
CA GLY A 14 9.12 7.79 -0.83
C GLY A 14 7.71 8.26 -1.19
N ILE A 15 6.82 7.32 -1.46
CA ILE A 15 5.43 7.65 -1.77
C ILE A 15 4.72 8.19 -0.54
N LYS A 16 4.92 7.58 0.63
CA LYS A 16 4.32 8.07 1.87
C LYS A 16 4.69 9.54 2.10
N ASN A 17 5.94 9.92 1.85
CA ASN A 17 6.40 11.28 2.06
C ASN A 17 5.70 12.29 1.17
N LYS A 18 5.14 11.88 0.04
CA LYS A 18 4.36 12.77 -0.82
C LYS A 18 3.04 13.18 -0.15
N PHE A 19 2.60 12.40 0.83
CA PHE A 19 1.33 12.64 1.52
C PHE A 19 1.54 13.08 2.97
N ARG A 20 2.73 13.56 3.32
CA ARG A 20 3.05 13.89 4.72
C ARG A 20 2.18 14.99 5.32
N TYR A 21 1.61 15.85 4.50
CA TYR A 21 0.71 16.90 4.97
C TYR A 21 -0.77 16.53 4.84
N ASP A 22 -1.04 15.31 4.41
CA ASP A 22 -2.39 14.81 4.28
C ASP A 22 -2.89 14.41 5.67
N SER A 23 -4.17 14.67 5.95
CA SER A 23 -4.76 14.29 7.24
C SER A 23 -4.99 12.78 7.36
N ALA A 24 -4.97 12.06 6.26
CA ALA A 24 -5.15 10.61 6.30
C ALA A 24 -3.93 9.93 6.91
N ARG A 25 -4.19 8.95 7.76
CA ARG A 25 -3.11 8.19 8.38
C ARG A 25 -2.61 7.13 7.42
N ILE A 26 -1.36 7.27 7.01
CA ILE A 26 -0.70 6.32 6.11
C ILE A 26 0.47 5.71 6.88
N THR A 27 0.51 4.40 6.99
CA THR A 27 1.53 3.70 7.76
C THR A 27 2.35 2.78 6.85
N VAL A 28 3.67 2.81 7.00
CA VAL A 28 4.55 1.86 6.30
C VAL A 28 4.70 0.63 7.19
N ILE A 29 4.42 -0.54 6.64
CA ILE A 29 4.56 -1.81 7.36
C ILE A 29 5.23 -2.85 6.46
N HIS A 30 5.75 -3.90 7.07
CA HIS A 30 6.07 -5.12 6.31
C HIS A 30 4.78 -5.68 5.74
N THR A 31 4.82 -6.15 4.51
CA THR A 31 3.66 -6.77 3.91
C THR A 31 3.30 -8.03 4.70
N PRO A 32 2.04 -8.17 5.14
CA PRO A 32 1.62 -9.40 5.84
C PRO A 32 1.89 -10.63 4.99
N SER A 33 2.37 -11.69 5.63
CA SER A 33 2.76 -12.92 4.92
C SER A 33 1.61 -13.53 4.13
N LYS A 34 0.38 -13.30 4.56
CA LYS A 34 -0.80 -13.83 3.90
C LYS A 34 -1.16 -13.13 2.61
N ILE A 35 -0.57 -11.96 2.33
CA ILE A 35 -0.92 -11.22 1.13
C ILE A 35 -0.28 -11.82 -0.11
N SER A 36 1.00 -12.09 -0.09
CA SER A 36 1.66 -12.45 -1.35
C SER A 36 2.61 -13.62 -1.25
N GLY A 37 2.86 -14.12 -0.08
CA GLY A 37 3.94 -15.08 0.11
C GLY A 37 5.31 -14.50 -0.22
N ALA A 38 5.38 -13.22 -0.52
CA ALA A 38 6.64 -12.57 -0.85
C ALA A 38 7.26 -12.02 0.43
N SER A 39 8.43 -12.48 0.72
CA SER A 39 9.09 -12.26 1.99
C SER A 39 9.70 -10.90 2.16
N CYS A 40 9.93 -10.07 1.24
CA CYS A 40 10.69 -8.82 1.40
C CYS A 40 9.98 -7.60 0.82
N SER A 41 8.66 -7.58 0.91
CA SER A 41 7.92 -6.42 0.42
C SER A 41 7.41 -5.57 1.58
N TYR A 42 7.12 -4.31 1.27
CA TYR A 42 6.58 -3.35 2.23
C TYR A 42 5.29 -2.79 1.68
N SER A 43 4.37 -2.43 2.57
CA SER A 43 3.07 -1.92 2.18
C SER A 43 2.77 -0.59 2.84
N LEU A 44 1.99 0.22 2.16
CA LEU A 44 1.35 1.38 2.77
C LEU A 44 -0.06 0.95 3.17
N LYS A 45 -0.37 1.15 4.43
CA LYS A 45 -1.65 0.77 5.03
C LYS A 45 -2.52 2.00 5.22
N VAL A 46 -3.73 1.98 4.67
CA VAL A 46 -4.67 3.09 4.80
C VAL A 46 -6.07 2.57 5.06
N LYS A 47 -6.93 3.43 5.62
CA LYS A 47 -8.31 3.04 5.93
C LYS A 47 -9.27 3.20 4.77
N SER A 48 -9.01 4.17 3.89
CA SER A 48 -9.96 4.56 2.85
C SER A 48 -9.56 3.97 1.50
N TYR A 49 -10.55 3.40 0.81
CA TYR A 49 -10.35 2.93 -0.56
C TYR A 49 -9.98 4.09 -1.49
N GLU A 50 -10.65 5.23 -1.31
CA GLU A 50 -10.37 6.41 -2.13
C GLU A 50 -8.94 6.89 -1.94
N LYS A 51 -8.46 6.91 -0.70
CA LYS A 51 -7.08 7.26 -0.42
C LYS A 51 -6.11 6.26 -1.03
N ALA A 52 -6.45 4.97 -1.01
CA ALA A 52 -5.62 3.95 -1.62
C ALA A 52 -5.47 4.20 -3.13
N LEU A 53 -6.56 4.52 -3.82
CA LEU A 53 -6.52 4.83 -5.25
C LEU A 53 -5.68 6.09 -5.53
N GLU A 54 -5.80 7.09 -4.68
CA GLU A 54 -5.01 8.31 -4.79
C GLU A 54 -3.52 8.01 -4.66
N ILE A 55 -3.16 7.16 -3.72
CA ILE A 55 -1.77 6.74 -3.52
C ILE A 55 -1.25 5.96 -4.73
N ILE A 56 -2.08 5.08 -5.28
CA ILE A 56 -1.71 4.31 -6.47
C ILE A 56 -1.46 5.24 -7.65
N LYS A 57 -2.32 6.22 -7.83
CA LYS A 57 -2.15 7.20 -8.90
C LYS A 57 -0.86 7.98 -8.74
N ALA A 58 -0.55 8.41 -7.52
CA ALA A 58 0.70 9.10 -7.24
C ALA A 58 1.90 8.21 -7.53
N SER A 59 1.82 6.94 -7.18
CA SER A 59 2.91 5.98 -7.46
C SER A 59 3.17 5.89 -8.95
N GLU A 60 2.11 5.80 -9.75
CA GLU A 60 2.24 5.74 -11.20
C GLU A 60 2.88 7.03 -11.75
N GLU A 61 2.46 8.17 -11.24
CA GLU A 61 2.99 9.47 -11.68
C GLU A 61 4.48 9.61 -11.37
N TYR A 62 4.95 9.02 -10.29
CA TYR A 62 6.36 9.06 -9.92
C TYR A 62 7.16 7.87 -10.44
N GLY A 63 6.54 7.04 -11.28
CA GLY A 63 7.23 5.92 -11.88
C GLY A 63 7.54 4.79 -10.93
N VAL A 64 6.82 4.70 -9.82
CA VAL A 64 7.02 3.63 -8.83
C VAL A 64 6.01 2.53 -9.09
N ALA A 65 6.49 1.34 -9.41
CA ALA A 65 5.62 0.20 -9.64
C ALA A 65 5.08 -0.34 -8.32
N ILE A 66 3.79 -0.66 -8.30
CA ILE A 66 3.19 -1.35 -7.16
C ILE A 66 2.98 -2.82 -7.50
N ARG A 67 2.98 -3.67 -6.49
CA ARG A 67 2.80 -5.11 -6.68
C ARG A 67 1.35 -5.53 -6.54
N GLY A 68 0.51 -4.69 -5.98
CA GLY A 68 -0.89 -4.97 -5.87
C GLY A 68 -1.58 -4.13 -4.80
N LEU A 69 -2.90 -4.16 -4.83
CA LEU A 69 -3.76 -3.53 -3.84
C LEU A 69 -4.58 -4.62 -3.18
N TYR A 70 -4.58 -4.65 -1.86
CA TYR A 70 -5.29 -5.66 -1.09
C TYR A 70 -6.19 -5.02 -0.06
N LYS A 71 -7.34 -5.65 0.16
CA LYS A 71 -8.28 -5.26 1.21
C LYS A 71 -8.28 -6.32 2.29
N GLU A 72 -8.19 -5.90 3.54
CA GLU A 72 -8.33 -6.80 4.67
C GLU A 72 -9.82 -7.09 4.87
N THR A 73 -10.22 -8.35 4.70
CA THR A 73 -11.62 -8.75 4.78
C THR A 73 -11.98 -9.25 6.17
N ALA A 74 -11.00 -9.81 6.88
CA ALA A 74 -11.14 -10.25 8.26
C ALA A 74 -9.73 -10.30 8.85
N GLU A 75 -9.60 -10.60 10.13
CA GLU A 75 -8.30 -10.65 10.78
C GLU A 75 -7.39 -11.64 10.02
N ASN A 76 -6.27 -11.14 9.52
CA ASN A 76 -5.29 -11.91 8.74
C ASN A 76 -5.84 -12.51 7.45
N GLU A 77 -6.95 -11.97 6.93
CA GLU A 77 -7.49 -12.41 5.64
C GLU A 77 -7.52 -11.23 4.69
N PHE A 78 -7.01 -11.43 3.48
CA PHE A 78 -6.84 -10.36 2.51
C PHE A 78 -7.38 -10.79 1.15
N GLU A 79 -7.89 -9.82 0.41
CA GLU A 79 -8.41 -10.04 -0.93
C GLU A 79 -7.76 -9.05 -1.88
N GLU A 80 -7.21 -9.54 -2.97
CA GLU A 80 -6.63 -8.67 -4.00
C GLU A 80 -7.74 -7.93 -4.72
N ILE A 81 -7.52 -6.63 -4.94
CA ILE A 81 -8.50 -5.77 -5.58
C ILE A 81 -7.95 -5.31 -6.92
N THR A 82 -8.78 -5.43 -7.95
CA THR A 82 -8.46 -4.87 -9.27
C THR A 82 -8.88 -3.39 -9.27
N TYR A 83 -7.97 -2.54 -9.67
CA TYR A 83 -8.21 -1.10 -9.66
C TYR A 83 -8.04 -0.46 -11.02
#